data_d1d8145490cc579815411ee2154700e4
#
_entry.id   d1d8145490cc579815411ee2154700e4
#
_cell.length_a   1.000
_cell.length_b   1.000
_cell.length_c   1.000
_cell.angle_alpha   90.00
_cell.angle_beta   90.00
_cell.angle_gamma   90.00
#
_symmetry.space_group_name_H-M   'P 1'
#
loop_
_entity.id
_entity.type
_entity.pdbx_description
1 polymer ?
#
loop_
_entity_poly.entity_id
_entity_poly.type
_entity_poly.pdbx_seq_one_letter_code
_entity_poly.pdbx_strand_id
1 'polypeptide(L)'
;MSLSANVPHEAWNPVPQPSLRVEGVTVAYSNGNVALRDASFSLGAGTIAALVGVNGSGKSTLFKSIMGFVKPVSGTVEIAGLTVREALKRNLVAYVPQSEDVDWNFPVLVEDVVMMGRQGHMGFFRIPSGRDKAMVTEALARVGMSEFRTRQIGELSGGQKKRVFLARALAQEGRVILLDEPFTGVDVKTETAIIELMRELRDSGHLMLVSTHNLGSVPEFCDQVVLINRTVLAFGPTAEVFTQANL
;
A
#
# COMPACT_ATOMS: atom_id res chain seq x y z
N MET A 1 5.98 48.72 38.37
CA MET A 1 4.79 48.26 37.65
C MET A 1 5.26 47.77 36.29
N SER A 2 5.44 46.46 36.17
CA SER A 2 5.88 45.81 34.91
C SER A 2 4.71 44.99 34.42
N LEU A 3 4.14 45.39 33.26
CA LEU A 3 3.09 44.66 32.58
C LEU A 3 3.76 43.64 31.67
N SER A 4 3.82 42.39 32.09
CA SER A 4 4.16 41.27 31.21
C SER A 4 2.93 40.94 30.39
N ALA A 5 2.94 41.29 29.12
CA ALA A 5 1.95 40.84 28.15
C ALA A 5 2.08 39.33 27.94
N ASN A 6 1.06 38.62 28.42
CA ASN A 6 0.89 37.19 28.17
C ASN A 6 0.38 37.01 26.73
N VAL A 7 1.27 36.69 25.79
CA VAL A 7 0.91 36.29 24.44
C VAL A 7 0.45 34.85 24.51
N PRO A 8 -0.80 34.51 24.12
CA PRO A 8 -1.23 33.12 24.07
C PRO A 8 -0.37 32.38 23.02
N HIS A 9 0.34 31.35 23.44
CA HIS A 9 0.87 30.36 22.57
C HIS A 9 -0.32 29.65 21.86
N GLU A 10 -0.75 30.16 20.72
CA GLU A 10 -1.57 29.36 19.83
C GLU A 10 -0.73 28.12 19.51
N ALA A 11 -1.24 26.98 19.99
CA ALA A 11 -0.67 25.69 19.66
C ALA A 11 -0.71 25.54 18.13
N TRP A 12 0.47 25.66 17.51
CA TRP A 12 0.65 25.37 16.10
C TRP A 12 0.29 23.90 15.89
N ASN A 13 -0.95 23.64 15.43
CA ASN A 13 -1.38 22.34 14.93
C ASN A 13 -0.86 22.23 13.49
N PRO A 14 0.22 21.49 13.24
CA PRO A 14 0.63 21.24 11.87
C PRO A 14 -0.52 20.51 11.18
N VAL A 15 -0.99 21.05 10.05
CA VAL A 15 -1.91 20.33 9.17
C VAL A 15 -1.28 18.96 8.93
N PRO A 16 -1.99 17.84 9.24
CA PRO A 16 -1.41 16.52 9.07
C PRO A 16 -0.89 16.38 7.65
N GLN A 17 0.42 16.17 7.52
CA GLN A 17 1.00 15.99 6.19
C GLN A 17 0.40 14.72 5.57
N PRO A 18 0.02 14.74 4.28
CA PRO A 18 -0.49 13.55 3.62
C PRO A 18 0.53 12.42 3.68
N SER A 19 0.04 11.19 3.91
CA SER A 19 0.90 10.01 3.91
C SER A 19 1.40 9.67 2.51
N LEU A 20 0.65 10.04 1.47
CA LEU A 20 1.02 9.95 0.07
C LEU A 20 0.57 11.21 -0.66
N ARG A 21 1.51 11.88 -1.34
CA ARG A 21 1.25 13.02 -2.22
C ARG A 21 1.83 12.73 -3.60
N VAL A 22 1.02 12.93 -4.62
CA VAL A 22 1.38 12.81 -6.03
C VAL A 22 1.04 14.14 -6.68
N GLU A 23 2.02 14.82 -7.29
CA GLU A 23 1.84 16.15 -7.88
C GLU A 23 2.41 16.22 -9.29
N GLY A 24 1.55 16.46 -10.29
CA GLY A 24 1.93 16.67 -11.69
C GLY A 24 2.68 15.49 -12.32
N VAL A 25 2.48 14.28 -11.81
CA VAL A 25 3.26 13.11 -12.21
C VAL A 25 2.95 12.71 -13.64
N THR A 26 3.97 12.74 -14.47
CA THR A 26 3.95 12.23 -15.85
C THR A 26 4.97 11.12 -16.00
N VAL A 27 4.54 9.98 -16.54
CA VAL A 27 5.40 8.84 -16.83
C VAL A 27 5.32 8.48 -18.30
N ALA A 28 6.47 8.54 -18.96
CA ALA A 28 6.66 8.07 -20.33
C ALA A 28 7.69 6.96 -20.39
N TYR A 29 7.39 5.90 -21.11
CA TYR A 29 8.31 4.79 -21.36
C TYR A 29 9.20 5.08 -22.57
N SER A 30 10.30 4.36 -22.70
CA SER A 30 11.29 4.52 -23.77
C SER A 30 10.73 4.32 -25.18
N ASN A 31 9.63 3.60 -25.32
CA ASN A 31 8.89 3.41 -26.57
C ASN A 31 7.98 4.60 -26.94
N GLY A 32 8.05 5.72 -26.22
CA GLY A 32 7.23 6.92 -26.43
C GLY A 32 5.82 6.84 -25.84
N ASN A 33 5.41 5.72 -25.23
CA ASN A 33 4.08 5.62 -24.62
C ASN A 33 4.01 6.40 -23.31
N VAL A 34 3.09 7.37 -23.23
CA VAL A 34 2.78 8.12 -22.01
C VAL A 34 1.72 7.36 -21.23
N ALA A 35 2.13 6.70 -20.15
CA ALA A 35 1.26 5.89 -19.31
C ALA A 35 0.51 6.70 -18.25
N LEU A 36 1.12 7.79 -17.75
CA LEU A 36 0.50 8.76 -16.87
C LEU A 36 0.81 10.16 -17.35
N ARG A 37 -0.16 11.08 -17.24
CA ARG A 37 -0.02 12.48 -17.61
C ARG A 37 -0.61 13.35 -16.50
N ASP A 38 0.22 14.22 -15.93
CA ASP A 38 -0.19 15.26 -14.97
C ASP A 38 -1.09 14.72 -13.84
N ALA A 39 -0.74 13.56 -13.29
CA ALA A 39 -1.52 12.93 -12.25
C ALA A 39 -1.25 13.61 -10.90
N SER A 40 -2.33 14.05 -10.23
CA SER A 40 -2.25 14.75 -8.94
C SER A 40 -3.34 14.29 -7.99
N PHE A 41 -2.96 13.88 -6.79
CA PHE A 41 -3.85 13.59 -5.66
C PHE A 41 -3.06 13.49 -4.35
N SER A 42 -3.76 13.50 -3.21
CA SER A 42 -3.16 13.29 -1.91
C SER A 42 -4.05 12.46 -1.00
N LEU A 43 -3.44 11.58 -0.19
CA LEU A 43 -4.12 10.68 0.72
C LEU A 43 -3.52 10.78 2.12
N GLY A 44 -4.39 10.81 3.14
CA GLY A 44 -4.01 10.92 4.55
C GLY A 44 -3.65 9.57 5.19
N ALA A 45 -3.15 9.62 6.42
CA ALA A 45 -3.03 8.46 7.29
C ALA A 45 -4.41 7.95 7.72
N GLY A 46 -4.50 6.68 8.10
CA GLY A 46 -5.77 6.10 8.54
C GLY A 46 -6.83 6.09 7.43
N THR A 47 -6.44 5.75 6.19
CA THR A 47 -7.33 5.78 5.03
C THR A 47 -7.18 4.50 4.20
N ILE A 48 -8.29 3.93 3.79
CA ILE A 48 -8.35 2.94 2.71
C ILE A 48 -8.82 3.66 1.45
N ALA A 49 -7.96 3.79 0.45
CA ALA A 49 -8.29 4.42 -0.81
C ALA A 49 -8.33 3.41 -1.96
N ALA A 50 -9.41 3.41 -2.75
CA ALA A 50 -9.47 2.63 -3.97
C ALA A 50 -8.83 3.37 -5.14
N LEU A 51 -7.95 2.71 -5.88
CA LEU A 51 -7.45 3.17 -7.18
C LEU A 51 -8.24 2.47 -8.29
N VAL A 52 -9.17 3.19 -8.88
CA VAL A 52 -10.13 2.67 -9.85
C VAL A 52 -9.83 3.18 -11.25
N GLY A 53 -9.88 2.29 -12.23
CA GLY A 53 -9.70 2.64 -13.64
C GLY A 53 -9.66 1.37 -14.51
N VAL A 54 -9.93 1.53 -15.79
CA VAL A 54 -9.91 0.44 -16.76
C VAL A 54 -8.50 -0.15 -16.94
N ASN A 55 -8.40 -1.30 -17.60
CA ASN A 55 -7.09 -1.86 -17.94
C ASN A 55 -6.32 -0.89 -18.85
N GLY A 56 -5.04 -0.68 -18.56
CA GLY A 56 -4.20 0.30 -19.26
C GLY A 56 -4.41 1.75 -18.82
N SER A 57 -5.21 2.02 -17.78
CA SER A 57 -5.43 3.38 -17.25
C SER A 57 -4.23 3.98 -16.49
N GLY A 58 -3.17 3.20 -16.22
CA GLY A 58 -1.97 3.66 -15.54
C GLY A 58 -1.83 3.24 -14.07
N LYS A 59 -2.75 2.45 -13.50
CA LYS A 59 -2.70 1.99 -12.09
C LYS A 59 -1.36 1.36 -11.72
N SER A 60 -0.93 0.33 -12.47
CA SER A 60 0.35 -0.35 -12.20
C SER A 60 1.56 0.57 -12.44
N THR A 61 1.46 1.53 -13.37
CA THR A 61 2.52 2.54 -13.57
C THR A 61 2.61 3.48 -12.39
N LEU A 62 1.48 3.90 -11.82
CA LEU A 62 1.45 4.71 -10.61
C LEU A 62 2.07 3.94 -9.43
N PHE A 63 1.70 2.68 -9.21
CA PHE A 63 2.32 1.84 -8.17
C PHE A 63 3.82 1.71 -8.37
N LYS A 64 4.27 1.44 -9.60
CA LYS A 64 5.71 1.39 -9.94
C LYS A 64 6.43 2.71 -9.66
N SER A 65 5.77 3.85 -9.85
CA SER A 65 6.34 5.16 -9.54
C SER A 65 6.47 5.38 -8.02
N ILE A 66 5.44 5.01 -7.25
CA ILE A 66 5.47 5.07 -5.77
C ILE A 66 6.53 4.12 -5.20
N MET A 67 6.73 2.96 -5.82
CA MET A 67 7.78 1.99 -5.46
C MET A 67 9.17 2.34 -6.00
N GLY A 68 9.30 3.45 -6.74
CA GLY A 68 10.58 3.86 -7.30
C GLY A 68 11.13 2.99 -8.43
N PHE A 69 10.33 2.04 -8.96
CA PHE A 69 10.71 1.21 -10.11
C PHE A 69 10.68 1.98 -11.43
N VAL A 70 9.84 3.02 -11.51
CA VAL A 70 9.74 3.91 -12.66
C VAL A 70 9.88 5.34 -12.16
N LYS A 71 10.83 6.08 -12.74
CA LYS A 71 11.02 7.50 -12.43
C LYS A 71 10.11 8.34 -13.31
N PRO A 72 9.27 9.24 -12.74
CA PRO A 72 8.51 10.22 -13.51
C PRO A 72 9.42 11.11 -14.35
N VAL A 73 8.96 11.52 -15.54
CA VAL A 73 9.64 12.51 -16.40
C VAL A 73 9.36 13.93 -15.89
N SER A 74 8.22 14.14 -15.22
CA SER A 74 7.87 15.37 -14.51
C SER A 74 7.00 15.08 -13.29
N GLY A 75 6.89 16.05 -12.40
CA GLY A 75 6.13 15.93 -11.15
C GLY A 75 6.89 15.22 -10.04
N THR A 76 6.25 15.08 -8.90
CA THR A 76 6.85 14.51 -7.68
C THR A 76 5.90 13.51 -7.01
N VAL A 77 6.51 12.52 -6.35
CA VAL A 77 5.83 11.62 -5.42
C VAL A 77 6.51 11.76 -4.07
N GLU A 78 5.73 12.07 -3.05
CA GLU A 78 6.18 12.17 -1.67
C GLU A 78 5.42 11.19 -0.77
N ILE A 79 6.12 10.56 0.16
CA ILE A 79 5.59 9.58 1.10
C ILE A 79 5.98 10.04 2.51
N ALA A 80 4.97 10.39 3.31
CA ALA A 80 5.15 10.99 4.64
C ALA A 80 6.11 12.20 4.63
N GLY A 81 6.00 13.06 3.60
CA GLY A 81 6.85 14.23 3.41
C GLY A 81 8.28 13.95 2.96
N LEU A 82 8.58 12.70 2.58
CA LEU A 82 9.89 12.27 2.11
C LEU A 82 9.85 11.93 0.62
N THR A 83 11.01 12.06 -0.04
CA THR A 83 11.15 11.52 -1.39
C THR A 83 10.95 10.01 -1.41
N VAL A 84 10.51 9.44 -2.54
CA VAL A 84 10.36 7.98 -2.73
C VAL A 84 11.61 7.23 -2.26
N ARG A 85 12.80 7.70 -2.65
CA ARG A 85 14.07 7.06 -2.28
C ARG A 85 14.30 7.02 -0.76
N GLU A 86 13.98 8.09 -0.06
CA GLU A 86 14.14 8.17 1.40
C GLU A 86 13.10 7.32 2.12
N ALA A 87 11.84 7.35 1.65
CA ALA A 87 10.76 6.54 2.20
C ALA A 87 11.05 5.04 2.07
N LEU A 88 11.53 4.59 0.90
CA LEU A 88 11.92 3.20 0.68
C LEU A 88 13.10 2.77 1.56
N LYS A 89 14.11 3.62 1.74
CA LYS A 89 15.22 3.35 2.67
C LYS A 89 14.78 3.20 4.12
N ARG A 90 13.67 3.83 4.50
CA ARG A 90 13.07 3.74 5.84
C ARG A 90 11.99 2.66 5.95
N ASN A 91 11.82 1.82 4.91
CA ASN A 91 10.80 0.77 4.82
C ASN A 91 9.35 1.28 5.00
N LEU A 92 9.05 2.54 4.65
CA LEU A 92 7.73 3.14 4.84
C LEU A 92 6.67 2.64 3.87
N VAL A 93 7.06 1.99 2.77
CA VAL A 93 6.15 1.48 1.74
C VAL A 93 6.24 -0.02 1.64
N ALA A 94 5.12 -0.69 1.82
CA ALA A 94 4.96 -2.12 1.55
C ALA A 94 4.11 -2.32 0.29
N TYR A 95 4.39 -3.38 -0.47
CA TYR A 95 3.69 -3.68 -1.71
C TYR A 95 3.30 -5.16 -1.80
N VAL A 96 2.04 -5.38 -2.11
CA VAL A 96 1.47 -6.70 -2.43
C VAL A 96 1.04 -6.66 -3.90
N PRO A 97 1.77 -7.30 -4.82
CA PRO A 97 1.45 -7.32 -6.23
C PRO A 97 0.26 -8.23 -6.55
N GLN A 98 -0.36 -8.01 -7.71
CA GLN A 98 -1.46 -8.81 -8.22
C GLN A 98 -1.07 -10.28 -8.41
N SER A 99 0.09 -10.50 -9.02
CA SER A 99 0.72 -11.81 -9.20
C SER A 99 2.18 -11.72 -8.79
N GLU A 100 2.65 -12.74 -8.13
CA GLU A 100 4.07 -12.88 -7.86
C GLU A 100 4.68 -13.76 -8.95
N ASP A 101 5.67 -13.22 -9.67
CA ASP A 101 6.54 -13.99 -10.55
C ASP A 101 7.50 -14.85 -9.71
N VAL A 102 6.93 -15.77 -8.94
CA VAL A 102 7.65 -16.68 -8.06
C VAL A 102 7.60 -18.06 -8.69
N ASP A 103 8.74 -18.72 -8.78
CA ASP A 103 8.76 -20.16 -9.05
C ASP A 103 8.17 -20.89 -7.84
N TRP A 104 6.89 -21.25 -7.96
CA TRP A 104 6.15 -21.95 -6.90
C TRP A 104 6.69 -23.34 -6.59
N ASN A 105 7.57 -23.89 -7.42
CA ASN A 105 8.26 -25.16 -7.17
C ASN A 105 9.52 -24.96 -6.32
N PHE A 106 9.95 -23.70 -6.09
CA PHE A 106 11.07 -23.43 -5.21
C PHE A 106 10.66 -23.71 -3.75
N PRO A 107 11.42 -24.56 -3.03
CA PRO A 107 11.04 -25.06 -1.71
C PRO A 107 11.30 -24.01 -0.61
N VAL A 108 10.54 -22.90 -0.65
CA VAL A 108 10.61 -21.86 0.39
C VAL A 108 9.46 -22.01 1.37
N LEU A 109 9.74 -21.86 2.65
CA LEU A 109 8.73 -21.95 3.71
C LEU A 109 7.92 -20.66 3.80
N VAL A 110 6.70 -20.78 4.28
CA VAL A 110 5.81 -19.62 4.53
C VAL A 110 6.48 -18.59 5.43
N GLU A 111 7.15 -19.02 6.52
CA GLU A 111 7.84 -18.09 7.42
C GLU A 111 9.00 -17.37 6.74
N ASP A 112 9.70 -18.02 5.81
CA ASP A 112 10.82 -17.40 5.09
C ASP A 112 10.29 -16.32 4.13
N VAL A 113 9.16 -16.56 3.46
CA VAL A 113 8.51 -15.53 2.63
C VAL A 113 8.13 -14.31 3.46
N VAL A 114 7.55 -14.50 4.65
CA VAL A 114 7.19 -13.38 5.53
C VAL A 114 8.45 -12.70 6.09
N MET A 115 9.50 -13.47 6.39
CA MET A 115 10.79 -12.96 6.84
C MET A 115 11.46 -12.05 5.80
N MET A 116 11.22 -12.25 4.51
CA MET A 116 11.69 -11.32 3.46
C MET A 116 11.20 -9.90 3.69
N GLY A 117 10.02 -9.69 4.29
CA GLY A 117 9.52 -8.37 4.69
C GLY A 117 10.43 -7.68 5.72
N ARG A 118 11.21 -8.43 6.48
CA ARG A 118 12.13 -7.90 7.49
C ARG A 118 13.51 -7.52 6.95
N GLN A 119 13.83 -7.83 5.69
CA GLN A 119 15.18 -7.61 5.13
C GLN A 119 15.67 -6.16 5.27
N GLY A 120 14.79 -5.18 5.16
CA GLY A 120 15.12 -3.77 5.33
C GLY A 120 15.46 -3.36 6.77
N HIS A 121 15.09 -4.19 7.76
CA HIS A 121 15.35 -3.97 9.19
C HIS A 121 16.56 -4.74 9.71
N MET A 122 17.06 -5.71 8.92
CA MET A 122 18.24 -6.50 9.28
C MET A 122 19.52 -5.74 9.00
N GLY A 123 20.55 -6.00 9.83
CA GLY A 123 21.90 -5.46 9.62
C GLY A 123 22.59 -6.00 8.35
N PHE A 124 23.85 -5.65 8.20
CA PHE A 124 24.65 -6.00 7.02
C PHE A 124 24.67 -7.50 6.69
N PHE A 125 24.74 -8.35 7.69
CA PHE A 125 24.77 -9.81 7.52
C PHE A 125 23.40 -10.46 7.28
N ARG A 126 22.32 -9.70 7.28
CA ARG A 126 20.95 -10.21 7.05
C ARG A 126 20.53 -11.34 7.98
N ILE A 127 21.06 -11.37 9.20
CA ILE A 127 20.71 -12.36 10.23
C ILE A 127 19.48 -11.89 10.98
N PRO A 128 18.36 -12.66 10.98
CA PRO A 128 17.15 -12.29 11.70
C PRO A 128 17.36 -12.21 13.21
N SER A 129 16.98 -11.09 13.81
CA SER A 129 16.95 -10.88 15.25
C SER A 129 15.75 -11.56 15.92
N GLY A 130 15.71 -11.59 17.24
CA GLY A 130 14.53 -12.03 17.99
C GLY A 130 13.29 -11.17 17.67
N ARG A 131 13.45 -9.86 17.45
CA ARG A 131 12.38 -8.96 17.03
C ARG A 131 11.84 -9.35 15.65
N ASP A 132 12.70 -9.65 14.69
CA ASP A 132 12.26 -10.03 13.34
C ASP A 132 11.43 -11.31 13.38
N LYS A 133 11.85 -12.30 14.17
CA LYS A 133 11.09 -13.55 14.36
C LYS A 133 9.73 -13.30 15.03
N ALA A 134 9.67 -12.40 16.02
CA ALA A 134 8.43 -12.02 16.69
C ALA A 134 7.46 -11.34 15.69
N MET A 135 7.95 -10.39 14.87
CA MET A 135 7.15 -9.71 13.84
C MET A 135 6.59 -10.69 12.80
N VAL A 136 7.38 -11.67 12.37
CA VAL A 136 6.90 -12.74 11.46
C VAL A 136 5.79 -13.56 12.12
N THR A 137 5.96 -13.92 13.39
CA THR A 137 4.95 -14.69 14.14
C THR A 137 3.65 -13.89 14.25
N GLU A 138 3.73 -12.63 14.61
CA GLU A 138 2.58 -11.72 14.71
C GLU A 138 1.89 -11.53 13.35
N ALA A 139 2.65 -11.26 12.30
CA ALA A 139 2.11 -11.07 10.95
C ALA A 139 1.35 -12.31 10.45
N LEU A 140 1.92 -13.51 10.68
CA LEU A 140 1.25 -14.78 10.34
C LEU A 140 -0.04 -15.00 11.14
N ALA A 141 -0.03 -14.65 12.42
CA ALA A 141 -1.22 -14.75 13.27
C ALA A 141 -2.34 -13.82 12.78
N ARG A 142 -2.03 -12.58 12.45
CA ARG A 142 -3.00 -11.57 11.96
C ARG A 142 -3.69 -11.97 10.67
N VAL A 143 -3.01 -12.72 9.80
CA VAL A 143 -3.61 -13.22 8.55
C VAL A 143 -4.17 -14.65 8.68
N GLY A 144 -4.18 -15.25 9.87
CA GLY A 144 -4.66 -16.61 10.12
C GLY A 144 -3.84 -17.70 9.42
N MET A 145 -2.51 -17.52 9.36
CA MET A 145 -1.59 -18.44 8.67
C MET A 145 -0.57 -19.11 9.59
N SER A 146 -0.71 -19.01 10.91
CA SER A 146 0.23 -19.56 11.89
C SER A 146 0.48 -21.05 11.73
N GLU A 147 -0.56 -21.84 11.46
CA GLU A 147 -0.48 -23.29 11.29
C GLU A 147 0.28 -23.72 10.03
N PHE A 148 0.37 -22.80 9.05
CA PHE A 148 1.04 -23.04 7.78
C PHE A 148 2.51 -22.61 7.78
N ARG A 149 3.01 -22.09 8.92
CA ARG A 149 4.32 -21.46 9.06
C ARG A 149 5.46 -22.26 8.42
N THR A 150 5.50 -23.57 8.66
CA THR A 150 6.55 -24.49 8.19
C THR A 150 6.21 -25.23 6.91
N ARG A 151 5.07 -24.91 6.26
CA ARG A 151 4.72 -25.46 4.95
C ARG A 151 5.47 -24.74 3.83
N GLN A 152 5.66 -25.43 2.73
CA GLN A 152 6.17 -24.81 1.52
C GLN A 152 5.10 -23.92 0.89
N ILE A 153 5.50 -22.75 0.40
CA ILE A 153 4.56 -21.78 -0.21
C ILE A 153 3.83 -22.39 -1.43
N GLY A 154 4.48 -23.30 -2.17
CA GLY A 154 3.91 -23.99 -3.32
C GLY A 154 2.68 -24.83 -2.99
N GLU A 155 2.60 -25.39 -1.78
CA GLU A 155 1.51 -26.25 -1.32
C GLU A 155 0.23 -25.49 -0.96
N LEU A 156 0.28 -24.17 -0.89
CA LEU A 156 -0.83 -23.34 -0.48
C LEU A 156 -1.81 -23.05 -1.63
N SER A 157 -3.09 -22.90 -1.29
CA SER A 157 -4.09 -22.36 -2.22
C SER A 157 -3.80 -20.92 -2.59
N GLY A 158 -4.37 -20.42 -3.70
CA GLY A 158 -4.20 -19.02 -4.13
C GLY A 158 -4.56 -18.01 -3.05
N GLY A 159 -5.68 -18.19 -2.34
CA GLY A 159 -6.09 -17.33 -1.23
C GLY A 159 -5.15 -17.40 -0.02
N GLN A 160 -4.58 -18.57 0.28
CA GLN A 160 -3.58 -18.72 1.32
C GLN A 160 -2.28 -18.00 0.94
N LYS A 161 -1.81 -18.15 -0.30
CA LYS A 161 -0.64 -17.43 -0.83
C LYS A 161 -0.83 -15.91 -0.68
N LYS A 162 -1.97 -15.36 -1.07
CA LYS A 162 -2.27 -13.93 -0.91
C LYS A 162 -2.19 -13.48 0.56
N ARG A 163 -2.70 -14.25 1.49
CA ARG A 163 -2.57 -13.97 2.93
C ARG A 163 -1.11 -14.00 3.39
N VAL A 164 -0.28 -14.89 2.88
CA VAL A 164 1.16 -14.92 3.19
C VAL A 164 1.86 -13.66 2.67
N PHE A 165 1.56 -13.20 1.45
CA PHE A 165 2.14 -11.96 0.93
C PHE A 165 1.64 -10.73 1.67
N LEU A 166 0.41 -10.73 2.14
CA LEU A 166 -0.09 -9.70 3.04
C LEU A 166 0.67 -9.73 4.38
N ALA A 167 0.92 -10.92 4.97
CA ALA A 167 1.76 -11.05 6.16
C ALA A 167 3.18 -10.51 5.93
N ARG A 168 3.77 -10.76 4.75
CA ARG A 168 5.08 -10.18 4.39
C ARG A 168 5.05 -8.66 4.41
N ALA A 169 4.00 -8.05 3.85
CA ALA A 169 3.83 -6.60 3.85
C ALA A 169 3.64 -6.05 5.28
N LEU A 170 2.88 -6.75 6.13
CA LEU A 170 2.73 -6.40 7.55
C LEU A 170 4.04 -6.48 8.31
N ALA A 171 4.81 -7.56 8.10
CA ALA A 171 6.11 -7.75 8.74
C ALA A 171 7.11 -6.63 8.39
N GLN A 172 6.93 -5.95 7.27
CA GLN A 172 7.75 -4.80 6.87
C GLN A 172 7.48 -3.55 7.71
N GLU A 173 6.37 -3.45 8.45
CA GLU A 173 5.97 -2.28 9.26
C GLU A 173 5.85 -0.98 8.43
N GLY A 174 5.46 -1.09 7.16
CA GLY A 174 5.28 0.06 6.27
C GLY A 174 4.05 0.88 6.65
N ARG A 175 4.14 2.21 6.59
CA ARG A 175 3.02 3.13 6.85
C ARG A 175 2.06 3.26 5.66
N VAL A 176 2.56 3.06 4.47
CA VAL A 176 1.80 3.06 3.21
C VAL A 176 1.86 1.66 2.62
N ILE A 177 0.71 1.05 2.43
CA ILE A 177 0.57 -0.30 1.90
C ILE A 177 -0.13 -0.21 0.54
N LEU A 178 0.55 -0.64 -0.50
CA LEU A 178 0.02 -0.73 -1.85
C LEU A 178 -0.47 -2.16 -2.09
N LEU A 179 -1.74 -2.31 -2.46
CA LEU A 179 -2.38 -3.61 -2.71
C LEU A 179 -2.87 -3.64 -4.16
N ASP A 180 -2.23 -4.47 -4.99
CA ASP A 180 -2.60 -4.58 -6.40
C ASP A 180 -3.54 -5.77 -6.60
N GLU A 181 -4.83 -5.49 -6.76
CA GLU A 181 -5.92 -6.47 -6.93
C GLU A 181 -5.91 -7.59 -5.86
N PRO A 182 -5.96 -7.25 -4.57
CA PRO A 182 -5.78 -8.23 -3.49
C PRO A 182 -6.89 -9.29 -3.43
N PHE A 183 -8.05 -9.04 -4.03
CA PHE A 183 -9.22 -9.92 -3.97
C PHE A 183 -9.34 -10.86 -5.18
N THR A 184 -8.51 -10.70 -6.21
CA THR A 184 -8.59 -11.54 -7.41
C THR A 184 -8.27 -13.00 -7.09
N GLY A 185 -9.21 -13.90 -7.38
CA GLY A 185 -9.03 -15.36 -7.20
C GLY A 185 -9.08 -15.83 -5.74
N VAL A 186 -9.66 -15.04 -4.82
CA VAL A 186 -9.95 -15.45 -3.44
C VAL A 186 -11.46 -15.74 -3.26
N ASP A 187 -11.79 -16.59 -2.32
CA ASP A 187 -13.17 -16.82 -1.92
C ASP A 187 -13.70 -15.70 -1.02
N VAL A 188 -15.02 -15.59 -0.89
CA VAL A 188 -15.71 -14.54 -0.11
C VAL A 188 -15.23 -14.47 1.34
N LYS A 189 -14.99 -15.62 1.98
CA LYS A 189 -14.52 -15.67 3.37
C LYS A 189 -13.13 -15.06 3.50
N THR A 190 -12.23 -15.36 2.55
CA THR A 190 -10.90 -14.78 2.52
C THR A 190 -10.94 -13.28 2.22
N GLU A 191 -11.80 -12.84 1.29
CA GLU A 191 -12.02 -11.41 1.00
C GLU A 191 -12.48 -10.65 2.25
N THR A 192 -13.50 -11.15 2.96
CA THR A 192 -13.99 -10.56 4.21
C THR A 192 -12.87 -10.44 5.25
N ALA A 193 -12.08 -11.50 5.45
CA ALA A 193 -10.96 -11.47 6.42
C ALA A 193 -9.87 -10.45 6.04
N ILE A 194 -9.59 -10.28 4.74
CA ILE A 194 -8.64 -9.26 4.26
C ILE A 194 -9.21 -7.85 4.51
N ILE A 195 -10.50 -7.62 4.25
CA ILE A 195 -11.16 -6.32 4.48
C ILE A 195 -11.16 -5.97 5.98
N GLU A 196 -11.45 -6.92 6.86
CA GLU A 196 -11.39 -6.71 8.31
C GLU A 196 -9.98 -6.31 8.76
N LEU A 197 -8.97 -7.02 8.30
CA LEU A 197 -7.57 -6.67 8.57
C LEU A 197 -7.20 -5.29 8.04
N MET A 198 -7.68 -4.91 6.86
CA MET A 198 -7.45 -3.56 6.32
C MET A 198 -8.11 -2.48 7.19
N ARG A 199 -9.29 -2.73 7.74
CA ARG A 199 -9.94 -1.80 8.68
C ARG A 199 -9.13 -1.63 9.96
N GLU A 200 -8.62 -2.72 10.54
CA GLU A 200 -7.74 -2.67 11.71
C GLU A 200 -6.46 -1.84 11.43
N LEU A 201 -5.85 -2.03 10.26
CA LEU A 201 -4.67 -1.28 9.84
C LEU A 201 -4.98 0.21 9.65
N ARG A 202 -6.11 0.54 9.02
CA ARG A 202 -6.59 1.91 8.89
C ARG A 202 -6.73 2.57 10.27
N ASP A 203 -7.40 1.89 11.20
CA ASP A 203 -7.67 2.40 12.54
C ASP A 203 -6.37 2.56 13.36
N SER A 204 -5.33 1.82 13.02
CA SER A 204 -3.96 2.00 13.55
C SER A 204 -3.12 3.05 12.79
N GLY A 205 -3.73 3.78 11.85
CA GLY A 205 -3.11 4.92 11.17
C GLY A 205 -2.38 4.60 9.87
N HIS A 206 -2.50 3.39 9.32
CA HIS A 206 -1.91 3.05 8.03
C HIS A 206 -2.72 3.65 6.87
N LEU A 207 -2.04 4.03 5.80
CA LEU A 207 -2.65 4.31 4.51
C LEU A 207 -2.58 3.05 3.64
N MET A 208 -3.71 2.64 3.09
CA MET A 208 -3.77 1.59 2.07
C MET A 208 -4.29 2.15 0.76
N LEU A 209 -3.55 1.92 -0.33
CA LEU A 209 -3.99 2.21 -1.69
C LEU A 209 -4.21 0.89 -2.43
N VAL A 210 -5.48 0.62 -2.76
CA VAL A 210 -5.95 -0.67 -3.28
C VAL A 210 -6.37 -0.50 -4.72
N SER A 211 -5.66 -1.11 -5.66
CA SER A 211 -6.20 -1.22 -7.02
C SER A 211 -7.27 -2.30 -7.06
N THR A 212 -8.38 -2.03 -7.71
CA THR A 212 -9.46 -3.00 -7.91
C THR A 212 -10.20 -2.73 -9.21
N HIS A 213 -10.69 -3.81 -9.81
CA HIS A 213 -11.67 -3.76 -10.90
C HIS A 213 -13.06 -4.18 -10.43
N ASN A 214 -13.20 -4.68 -9.19
CA ASN A 214 -14.49 -4.98 -8.57
C ASN A 214 -15.08 -3.69 -7.99
N LEU A 215 -15.89 -3.00 -8.80
CA LEU A 215 -16.48 -1.73 -8.40
C LEU A 215 -17.56 -1.91 -7.31
N GLY A 216 -18.20 -3.08 -7.25
CA GLY A 216 -19.30 -3.33 -6.32
C GLY A 216 -18.88 -3.28 -4.84
N SER A 217 -17.67 -3.71 -4.52
CA SER A 217 -17.17 -3.73 -3.14
C SER A 217 -16.55 -2.42 -2.67
N VAL A 218 -16.18 -1.50 -3.57
CA VAL A 218 -15.51 -0.23 -3.22
C VAL A 218 -16.25 0.57 -2.15
N PRO A 219 -17.59 0.81 -2.25
CA PRO A 219 -18.31 1.58 -1.24
C PRO A 219 -18.38 0.91 0.14
N GLU A 220 -18.15 -0.40 0.21
CA GLU A 220 -18.30 -1.16 1.46
C GLU A 220 -17.11 -0.98 2.41
N PHE A 221 -15.89 -0.72 1.88
CA PHE A 221 -14.71 -0.69 2.71
C PHE A 221 -13.74 0.47 2.43
N CYS A 222 -13.89 1.21 1.31
CA CYS A 222 -13.00 2.31 0.97
C CYS A 222 -13.53 3.65 1.47
N ASP A 223 -12.68 4.40 2.15
CA ASP A 223 -12.98 5.75 2.62
C ASP A 223 -12.87 6.78 1.49
N GLN A 224 -11.91 6.58 0.60
CA GLN A 224 -11.63 7.47 -0.54
C GLN A 224 -11.47 6.68 -1.85
N VAL A 225 -11.61 7.39 -2.95
CA VAL A 225 -11.43 6.84 -4.31
C VAL A 225 -10.54 7.78 -5.11
N VAL A 226 -9.65 7.20 -5.90
CA VAL A 226 -8.87 7.87 -6.96
C VAL A 226 -9.27 7.24 -8.28
N LEU A 227 -10.00 8.00 -9.11
CA LEU A 227 -10.38 7.59 -10.46
C LEU A 227 -9.27 7.97 -11.44
N ILE A 228 -8.76 6.98 -12.18
CA ILE A 228 -7.61 7.18 -13.06
C ILE A 228 -7.88 6.63 -14.47
N ASN A 229 -7.55 7.46 -15.47
CA ASN A 229 -7.48 7.06 -16.88
C ASN A 229 -6.35 7.85 -17.56
N ARG A 230 -5.10 7.38 -17.41
CA ARG A 230 -3.84 8.05 -17.78
C ARG A 230 -3.60 9.39 -17.09
N THR A 231 -4.62 9.97 -16.51
CA THR A 231 -4.58 11.10 -15.57
C THR A 231 -5.53 10.82 -14.42
N VAL A 232 -5.45 11.57 -13.34
CA VAL A 232 -6.45 11.52 -12.27
C VAL A 232 -7.67 12.31 -12.72
N LEU A 233 -8.81 11.62 -12.86
CA LEU A 233 -10.08 12.23 -13.26
C LEU A 233 -10.79 12.88 -12.08
N ALA A 234 -10.77 12.21 -10.93
CA ALA A 234 -11.31 12.71 -9.68
C ALA A 234 -10.67 11.94 -8.51
N PHE A 235 -10.58 12.57 -7.34
CA PHE A 235 -10.23 11.91 -6.10
C PHE A 235 -10.91 12.58 -4.90
N GLY A 236 -11.17 11.81 -3.84
CA GLY A 236 -11.81 12.30 -2.63
C GLY A 236 -12.65 11.24 -1.93
N PRO A 237 -13.56 11.65 -1.01
CA PRO A 237 -14.44 10.73 -0.29
C PRO A 237 -15.24 9.83 -1.25
N THR A 238 -15.35 8.54 -0.91
CA THR A 238 -16.03 7.56 -1.76
C THR A 238 -17.46 7.99 -2.09
N ALA A 239 -18.20 8.52 -1.13
CA ALA A 239 -19.59 8.95 -1.34
C ALA A 239 -19.73 10.11 -2.37
N GLU A 240 -18.71 10.93 -2.54
CA GLU A 240 -18.72 12.09 -3.44
C GLU A 240 -18.18 11.76 -4.84
N VAL A 241 -17.14 10.93 -4.89
CA VAL A 241 -16.40 10.65 -6.12
C VAL A 241 -16.94 9.41 -6.85
N PHE A 242 -17.38 8.39 -6.12
CA PHE A 242 -17.81 7.12 -6.69
C PHE A 242 -19.29 7.16 -7.10
N THR A 243 -19.58 7.92 -8.15
CA THR A 243 -20.96 8.13 -8.68
C THR A 243 -21.07 7.61 -10.10
N GLN A 244 -22.31 7.31 -10.54
CA GLN A 244 -22.57 6.89 -11.93
C GLN A 244 -22.09 7.92 -12.98
N ALA A 245 -22.09 9.20 -12.61
CA ALA A 245 -21.64 10.27 -13.52
C ALA A 245 -20.10 10.27 -13.71
N ASN A 246 -19.35 9.75 -12.76
CA ASN A 246 -17.88 9.71 -12.77
C ASN A 246 -17.31 8.37 -13.26
N LEU A 247 -18.12 7.31 -13.30
CA LEU A 247 -17.74 5.96 -13.73
C LEU A 247 -18.13 5.72 -15.19
#